data_120434eb35d2d3ac90fe8d43c500df5e
#
_entry.id   120434eb35d2d3ac90fe8d43c500df5e
#
_cell.length_a   1.000
_cell.length_b   1.000
_cell.length_c   1.000
_cell.angle_alpha   90.00
_cell.angle_beta   90.00
_cell.angle_gamma   90.00
#
_symmetry.space_group_name_H-M   'P 1'
#
loop_
_entity.id
_entity.type
_entity.pdbx_description
1 polymer ?
#
loop_
_entity_poly.entity_id
_entity_poly.type
_entity_poly.pdbx_seq_one_letter_code
_entity_poly.pdbx_strand_id
1 'polypeptide(L)'
;GGENAQDSASESAQDGPVYVALVGPVDAPTGYAVYTLRAGQVAHRARPQEIKVRDMAWLDMSACRDLWRCFAKHDLVGRVVWPNAPMDDPAQAIMAEPRMLHTQDHEATWWRIVDAPKALAQRGYSTNAELVFKLTGDDLAPWNNGTWCLQTSADDAMDSQVTSVTKP
;
A
#
# COMPACT_ATOMS: atom_id res chain seq x y z
N GLY A 1 -19.91 -20.18 -3.79
CA GLY A 1 -18.74 -19.93 -2.94
C GLY A 1 -17.58 -20.83 -3.32
N GLY A 2 -17.20 -20.97 -4.62
CA GLY A 2 -16.14 -21.86 -5.06
C GLY A 2 -15.31 -21.37 -6.24
N GLU A 3 -15.62 -20.19 -6.78
CA GLU A 3 -14.96 -19.72 -8.02
C GLU A 3 -13.70 -18.88 -7.79
N ASN A 4 -13.52 -18.23 -6.63
CA ASN A 4 -12.40 -17.34 -6.40
C ASN A 4 -11.06 -18.03 -6.03
N ALA A 5 -11.06 -19.30 -5.69
CA ALA A 5 -9.83 -20.01 -5.33
C ALA A 5 -9.09 -20.61 -6.54
N GLN A 6 -9.81 -20.86 -7.65
CA GLN A 6 -9.22 -21.40 -8.88
C GLN A 6 -8.56 -20.31 -9.73
N ASP A 7 -9.06 -19.08 -9.71
CA ASP A 7 -8.46 -17.95 -10.46
C ASP A 7 -7.10 -17.55 -9.90
N SER A 8 -6.92 -17.54 -8.57
CA SER A 8 -5.63 -17.18 -7.96
C SER A 8 -4.53 -18.23 -8.22
N ALA A 9 -4.89 -19.52 -8.37
CA ALA A 9 -3.94 -20.59 -8.65
C ALA A 9 -3.53 -20.62 -10.13
N SER A 10 -4.42 -20.21 -11.05
CA SER A 10 -4.12 -20.14 -12.48
C SER A 10 -3.24 -18.93 -12.85
N GLU A 11 -3.36 -17.83 -12.12
CA GLU A 11 -2.53 -16.63 -12.32
C GLU A 11 -1.06 -16.87 -11.91
N SER A 12 -0.83 -17.63 -10.84
CA SER A 12 0.52 -17.95 -10.37
C SER A 12 1.31 -18.88 -11.31
N ALA A 13 0.63 -19.68 -12.11
CA ALA A 13 1.27 -20.61 -13.06
C ALA A 13 1.76 -19.91 -14.36
N GLN A 14 1.35 -18.70 -14.63
CA GLN A 14 1.72 -17.90 -15.81
C GLN A 14 2.82 -16.86 -15.53
N ASP A 15 3.10 -16.58 -14.28
CA ASP A 15 4.16 -15.64 -13.89
C ASP A 15 5.53 -16.32 -14.00
N GLY A 16 6.45 -15.70 -14.72
CA GLY A 16 7.85 -16.12 -14.83
C GLY A 16 8.61 -16.00 -13.50
N PRO A 17 9.95 -16.17 -13.53
CA PRO A 17 10.79 -16.01 -12.34
C PRO A 17 10.59 -14.65 -11.67
N VAL A 18 10.70 -14.65 -10.34
CA VAL A 18 10.65 -13.41 -9.56
C VAL A 18 12.03 -12.76 -9.56
N TYR A 19 12.05 -11.49 -9.89
CA TYR A 19 13.23 -10.63 -9.87
C TYR A 19 13.10 -9.60 -8.75
N VAL A 20 14.26 -9.20 -8.22
CA VAL A 20 14.36 -8.10 -7.26
C VAL A 20 15.33 -7.07 -7.81
N ALA A 21 14.89 -5.83 -7.95
CA ALA A 21 15.74 -4.69 -8.20
C ALA A 21 15.97 -3.92 -6.90
N LEU A 22 17.21 -3.54 -6.63
CA LEU A 22 17.60 -2.67 -5.54
C LEU A 22 18.22 -1.40 -6.11
N VAL A 23 17.94 -0.26 -5.52
CA VAL A 23 18.52 1.04 -5.87
C VAL A 23 19.14 1.68 -4.64
N GLY A 24 20.18 2.49 -4.85
CA GLY A 24 21.00 3.05 -3.78
C GLY A 24 22.28 2.25 -3.49
N PRO A 25 22.99 2.56 -2.40
CA PRO A 25 24.17 1.82 -1.99
C PRO A 25 23.86 0.35 -1.69
N VAL A 26 24.81 -0.55 -1.98
CA VAL A 26 24.60 -2.01 -1.84
C VAL A 26 24.33 -2.43 -0.40
N ASP A 27 24.96 -1.76 0.55
CA ASP A 27 24.85 -1.98 2.00
C ASP A 27 23.71 -1.20 2.67
N ALA A 28 23.14 -0.21 1.96
CA ALA A 28 22.04 0.61 2.45
C ALA A 28 21.11 1.00 1.29
N PRO A 29 20.36 0.06 0.71
CA PRO A 29 19.48 0.35 -0.42
C PRO A 29 18.37 1.34 0.00
N THR A 30 18.11 2.32 -0.88
CA THR A 30 17.08 3.36 -0.67
C THR A 30 15.75 3.03 -1.35
N GLY A 31 15.69 1.93 -2.09
CA GLY A 31 14.45 1.45 -2.69
C GLY A 31 14.60 0.04 -3.27
N TYR A 32 13.46 -0.62 -3.43
CA TYR A 32 13.40 -1.94 -4.05
C TYR A 32 12.14 -2.10 -4.90
N ALA A 33 12.20 -3.04 -5.84
CA ALA A 33 11.05 -3.54 -6.55
C ALA A 33 11.12 -5.06 -6.68
N VAL A 34 10.00 -5.73 -6.44
CA VAL A 34 9.80 -7.17 -6.69
C VAL A 34 8.88 -7.29 -7.89
N TYR A 35 9.31 -7.99 -8.93
CA TYR A 35 8.55 -8.07 -10.17
C TYR A 35 8.78 -9.38 -10.90
N THR A 36 7.91 -9.68 -11.84
CA THR A 36 8.03 -10.81 -12.78
C THR A 36 8.01 -10.29 -14.21
N LEU A 37 8.66 -11.04 -15.10
CA LEU A 37 8.58 -10.85 -16.54
C LEU A 37 7.66 -11.93 -17.11
N ARG A 38 6.67 -11.52 -17.87
CA ARG A 38 5.74 -12.44 -18.53
C ARG A 38 5.54 -12.08 -20.00
N ALA A 39 5.05 -13.01 -20.80
CA ALA A 39 4.60 -12.70 -22.14
C ALA A 39 3.40 -11.73 -22.02
N GLY A 40 3.55 -10.54 -22.59
CA GLY A 40 2.51 -9.50 -22.53
C GLY A 40 1.49 -9.67 -23.65
N GLN A 41 0.27 -9.24 -23.40
CA GLN A 41 -0.74 -9.04 -24.45
C GLN A 41 -0.52 -7.66 -25.11
N VAL A 42 0.73 -7.34 -25.46
CA VAL A 42 1.06 -6.02 -26.00
C VAL A 42 0.95 -6.08 -27.51
N ALA A 43 0.24 -5.13 -28.08
CA ALA A 43 0.05 -5.00 -29.53
C ALA A 43 1.36 -4.78 -30.31
N HIS A 44 2.47 -4.50 -29.65
CA HIS A 44 3.74 -4.19 -30.27
C HIS A 44 4.65 -5.42 -30.35
N ARG A 45 4.78 -6.00 -31.55
CA ARG A 45 5.60 -7.22 -31.80
C ARG A 45 7.06 -7.11 -31.39
N ALA A 46 7.65 -5.92 -31.36
CA ALA A 46 9.04 -5.69 -31.01
C ALA A 46 9.31 -5.73 -29.49
N ARG A 47 8.28 -5.61 -28.66
CA ARG A 47 8.39 -5.63 -27.20
C ARG A 47 7.30 -6.50 -26.58
N PRO A 48 7.44 -7.83 -26.69
CA PRO A 48 6.38 -8.78 -26.36
C PRO A 48 6.27 -9.07 -24.86
N GLN A 49 7.10 -8.47 -24.03
CA GLN A 49 7.12 -8.75 -22.59
C GLN A 49 6.44 -7.65 -21.80
N GLU A 50 5.93 -8.04 -20.64
CA GLU A 50 5.34 -7.17 -19.64
C GLU A 50 6.04 -7.39 -18.30
N ILE A 51 6.36 -6.31 -17.59
CA ILE A 51 6.73 -6.35 -16.18
C ILE A 51 5.43 -6.30 -15.37
N LYS A 52 5.23 -7.27 -14.46
CA LYS A 52 4.22 -7.21 -13.41
C LYS A 52 4.93 -6.91 -12.09
N VAL A 53 4.76 -5.69 -11.59
CA VAL A 53 5.28 -5.28 -10.28
C VAL A 53 4.39 -5.91 -9.21
N ARG A 54 5.02 -6.64 -8.29
CA ARG A 54 4.34 -7.27 -7.14
C ARG A 54 4.39 -6.38 -5.92
N ASP A 55 5.55 -5.76 -5.71
CA ASP A 55 5.78 -4.85 -4.60
C ASP A 55 6.90 -3.87 -4.95
N MET A 56 6.79 -2.63 -4.49
CA MET A 56 7.79 -1.59 -4.73
C MET A 56 7.71 -0.55 -3.61
N ALA A 57 8.87 -0.20 -3.06
CA ALA A 57 8.97 0.87 -2.07
C ALA A 57 10.28 1.66 -2.23
N TRP A 58 10.29 2.88 -1.73
CA TRP A 58 11.42 3.79 -1.79
C TRP A 58 11.41 4.74 -0.59
N LEU A 59 12.60 5.20 -0.20
CA LEU A 59 12.78 6.16 0.88
C LEU A 59 12.72 7.62 0.40
N ASP A 60 13.04 7.85 -0.88
CA ASP A 60 13.06 9.18 -1.48
C ASP A 60 12.68 9.15 -2.96
N MET A 61 12.43 10.33 -3.54
CA MET A 61 12.01 10.48 -4.93
C MET A 61 13.10 10.15 -5.95
N SER A 62 14.38 10.15 -5.56
CA SER A 62 15.46 9.70 -6.44
C SER A 62 15.39 8.20 -6.63
N ALA A 63 15.24 7.45 -5.53
CA ALA A 63 15.07 6.01 -5.56
C ALA A 63 13.83 5.59 -6.36
N CYS A 64 12.71 6.30 -6.20
CA CYS A 64 11.51 6.07 -7.01
C CYS A 64 11.81 6.21 -8.52
N ARG A 65 12.46 7.29 -8.94
CA ARG A 65 12.83 7.50 -10.35
C ARG A 65 13.80 6.45 -10.87
N ASP A 66 14.73 6.00 -10.04
CA ASP A 66 15.71 4.99 -10.43
C ASP A 66 15.08 3.60 -10.60
N LEU A 67 14.07 3.26 -9.80
CA LEU A 67 13.26 2.05 -9.98
C LEU A 67 12.51 2.09 -11.33
N TRP A 68 11.85 3.20 -11.66
CA TRP A 68 11.19 3.37 -12.95
C TRP A 68 12.18 3.32 -14.12
N ARG A 69 13.37 3.92 -13.97
CA ARG A 69 14.45 3.83 -14.97
C ARG A 69 14.96 2.39 -15.13
N CYS A 70 15.02 1.62 -14.04
CA CYS A 70 15.38 0.21 -14.11
C CYS A 70 14.41 -0.56 -15.00
N PHE A 71 13.09 -0.37 -14.83
CA PHE A 71 12.09 -0.99 -15.71
C PHE A 71 12.23 -0.56 -17.17
N ALA A 72 12.50 0.73 -17.41
CA ALA A 72 12.68 1.26 -18.76
C ALA A 72 13.90 0.70 -19.51
N LYS A 73 14.87 0.11 -18.82
CA LYS A 73 16.08 -0.51 -19.41
C LYS A 73 15.85 -1.92 -19.96
N HIS A 74 14.69 -2.52 -19.73
CA HIS A 74 14.37 -3.84 -20.28
C HIS A 74 13.97 -3.71 -21.76
N ASP A 75 14.83 -4.16 -22.67
CA ASP A 75 14.68 -3.98 -24.12
C ASP A 75 13.40 -4.59 -24.70
N LEU A 76 12.98 -5.73 -24.18
CA LEU A 76 11.82 -6.47 -24.68
C LEU A 76 10.52 -6.13 -23.99
N VAL A 77 10.56 -5.25 -22.97
CA VAL A 77 9.39 -4.86 -22.22
C VAL A 77 8.66 -3.70 -22.91
N GLY A 78 7.41 -3.94 -23.26
CA GLY A 78 6.52 -2.93 -23.84
C GLY A 78 5.55 -2.31 -22.84
N ARG A 79 5.40 -2.90 -21.67
CA ARG A 79 4.44 -2.46 -20.64
C ARG A 79 4.91 -2.80 -19.24
N VAL A 80 4.62 -1.92 -18.31
CA VAL A 80 4.75 -2.16 -16.86
C VAL A 80 3.35 -2.10 -16.25
N VAL A 81 2.99 -3.10 -15.46
CA VAL A 81 1.71 -3.18 -14.73
C VAL A 81 2.00 -3.28 -13.25
N TRP A 82 1.39 -2.40 -12.49
CA TRP A 82 1.46 -2.42 -11.03
C TRP A 82 0.04 -2.45 -10.45
N PRO A 83 -0.53 -3.65 -10.20
CA PRO A 83 -1.93 -3.80 -9.81
C PRO A 83 -2.29 -3.16 -8.47
N ASN A 84 -1.30 -3.13 -7.55
CA ASN A 84 -1.50 -2.63 -6.19
C ASN A 84 -0.68 -1.36 -5.93
N ALA A 85 -0.63 -0.44 -6.91
CA ALA A 85 0.00 0.85 -6.72
C ALA A 85 -0.72 1.62 -5.59
N PRO A 86 0.02 2.31 -4.70
CA PRO A 86 -0.60 3.11 -3.66
C PRO A 86 -1.37 4.30 -4.27
N MET A 87 -2.38 4.79 -3.56
CA MET A 87 -3.21 5.91 -4.02
C MET A 87 -2.43 7.22 -4.21
N ASP A 88 -1.34 7.36 -3.48
CA ASP A 88 -0.43 8.51 -3.51
C ASP A 88 0.83 8.26 -4.37
N ASP A 89 0.77 7.29 -5.30
CA ASP A 89 1.87 7.01 -6.22
C ASP A 89 2.26 8.27 -7.01
N PRO A 90 3.53 8.71 -6.91
CA PRO A 90 3.99 9.92 -7.58
C PRO A 90 4.21 9.74 -9.10
N ALA A 91 3.94 8.59 -9.69
CA ALA A 91 4.22 8.30 -11.10
C ALA A 91 3.66 9.38 -12.04
N GLN A 92 2.46 9.88 -11.79
CA GLN A 92 1.86 10.94 -12.61
C GLN A 92 2.67 12.26 -12.59
N ALA A 93 3.37 12.55 -11.49
CA ALA A 93 4.16 13.77 -11.33
C ALA A 93 5.60 13.64 -11.88
N ILE A 94 6.11 12.41 -11.98
CA ILE A 94 7.51 12.17 -12.37
C ILE A 94 7.69 11.65 -13.80
N MET A 95 6.64 11.15 -14.43
CA MET A 95 6.70 10.67 -15.82
C MET A 95 6.71 11.84 -16.80
N ALA A 96 7.56 11.76 -17.83
CA ALA A 96 7.63 12.76 -18.88
C ALA A 96 6.33 12.87 -19.69
N GLU A 97 5.60 11.78 -19.83
CA GLU A 97 4.32 11.72 -20.53
C GLU A 97 3.27 11.02 -19.64
N PRO A 98 2.63 11.75 -18.72
CA PRO A 98 1.66 11.19 -17.78
C PRO A 98 0.46 10.51 -18.43
N ARG A 99 0.10 10.93 -19.66
CA ARG A 99 -1.02 10.32 -20.43
C ARG A 99 -0.78 8.88 -20.84
N MET A 100 0.47 8.40 -20.77
CA MET A 100 0.82 7.00 -21.00
C MET A 100 0.55 6.11 -19.77
N LEU A 101 0.22 6.71 -18.64
CA LEU A 101 -0.24 5.99 -17.45
C LEU A 101 -1.74 5.73 -17.58
N HIS A 102 -2.10 4.46 -17.60
CA HIS A 102 -3.50 4.02 -17.61
C HIS A 102 -3.88 3.58 -16.21
N THR A 103 -4.17 4.55 -15.32
CA THR A 103 -4.62 4.31 -13.96
C THR A 103 -6.08 3.86 -13.93
N GLN A 104 -6.36 2.86 -13.11
CA GLN A 104 -7.71 2.38 -12.81
C GLN A 104 -7.83 2.23 -11.30
N ASP A 105 -8.87 2.82 -10.74
CA ASP A 105 -9.17 2.68 -9.33
C ASP A 105 -10.01 1.43 -9.12
N HIS A 106 -9.59 0.61 -8.18
CA HIS A 106 -10.33 -0.58 -7.77
C HIS A 106 -10.69 -0.49 -6.30
N GLU A 107 -11.89 -0.94 -5.98
CA GLU A 107 -12.26 -1.10 -4.59
C GLU A 107 -11.35 -2.15 -3.93
N ALA A 108 -10.79 -1.77 -2.76
CA ALA A 108 -9.99 -2.65 -1.94
C ALA A 108 -10.79 -3.15 -0.74
N THR A 109 -10.12 -3.67 0.28
CA THR A 109 -10.77 -4.13 1.51
C THR A 109 -11.27 -2.94 2.32
N TRP A 110 -12.55 -2.94 2.62
CA TRP A 110 -13.17 -1.99 3.53
C TRP A 110 -12.92 -2.40 4.97
N TRP A 111 -12.33 -1.50 5.73
CA TRP A 111 -12.08 -1.69 7.16
C TRP A 111 -12.98 -0.80 7.99
N ARG A 112 -13.52 -1.35 9.07
CA ARG A 112 -14.31 -0.60 10.02
C ARG A 112 -13.90 -0.95 11.44
N ILE A 113 -13.72 0.08 12.27
CA ILE A 113 -13.52 -0.09 13.70
C ILE A 113 -14.89 -0.29 14.36
N VAL A 114 -15.11 -1.47 14.94
CA VAL A 114 -16.37 -1.81 15.60
C VAL A 114 -16.43 -1.23 17.01
N ASP A 115 -15.31 -1.21 17.72
CA ASP A 115 -15.16 -0.67 19.08
C ASP A 115 -13.93 0.24 19.11
N ALA A 116 -14.18 1.55 18.96
CA ALA A 116 -13.12 2.54 18.86
C ALA A 116 -12.31 2.68 20.17
N PRO A 117 -12.92 2.78 21.35
CA PRO A 117 -12.18 2.80 22.62
C PRO A 117 -11.25 1.61 22.79
N LYS A 118 -11.74 0.40 22.54
CA LYS A 118 -10.96 -0.81 22.68
C LYS A 118 -9.83 -0.90 21.65
N ALA A 119 -10.10 -0.55 20.39
CA ALA A 119 -9.11 -0.58 19.33
C ALA A 119 -7.96 0.41 19.60
N LEU A 120 -8.29 1.60 20.11
CA LEU A 120 -7.30 2.61 20.46
C LEU A 120 -6.51 2.21 21.73
N ALA A 121 -7.15 1.63 22.74
CA ALA A 121 -6.47 1.18 23.94
C ALA A 121 -5.49 0.01 23.68
N GLN A 122 -5.73 -0.79 22.65
CA GLN A 122 -4.87 -1.95 22.29
C GLN A 122 -3.76 -1.60 21.29
N ARG A 123 -3.67 -0.34 20.85
CA ARG A 123 -2.64 0.11 19.92
C ARG A 123 -1.37 0.51 20.66
N GLY A 124 -0.19 0.20 20.09
CA GLY A 124 1.09 0.74 20.56
C GLY A 124 1.26 2.22 20.21
N TYR A 125 1.86 2.98 21.10
CA TYR A 125 2.18 4.40 20.93
C TYR A 125 3.66 4.63 21.25
N SER A 126 4.25 5.66 20.64
CA SER A 126 5.65 6.01 20.79
C SER A 126 5.90 7.07 21.89
N THR A 127 4.84 7.63 22.46
CA THR A 127 4.93 8.71 23.45
C THR A 127 3.81 8.60 24.47
N ASN A 128 4.10 9.06 25.69
CA ASN A 128 3.07 9.29 26.71
C ASN A 128 2.34 10.59 26.38
N ALA A 129 1.05 10.52 26.15
CA ALA A 129 0.23 11.66 25.77
C ALA A 129 -1.21 11.51 26.26
N GLU A 130 -1.91 12.65 26.31
CA GLU A 130 -3.35 12.68 26.51
C GLU A 130 -4.01 13.43 25.36
N LEU A 131 -5.05 12.81 24.78
CA LEU A 131 -5.82 13.38 23.67
C LEU A 131 -7.30 13.26 23.95
N VAL A 132 -8.00 14.39 23.99
CA VAL A 132 -9.47 14.41 24.01
C VAL A 132 -10.00 14.62 22.61
N PHE A 133 -10.88 13.71 22.16
CA PHE A 133 -11.46 13.76 20.83
C PHE A 133 -12.94 13.39 20.86
N LYS A 134 -13.67 13.80 19.83
CA LYS A 134 -15.10 13.48 19.66
C LYS A 134 -15.31 12.66 18.40
N LEU A 135 -15.97 11.52 18.53
CA LEU A 135 -16.49 10.72 17.43
C LEU A 135 -17.97 11.05 17.21
N THR A 136 -18.35 11.24 15.95
CA THR A 136 -19.74 11.53 15.56
C THR A 136 -20.05 10.92 14.20
N GLY A 137 -21.33 10.59 13.95
CA GLY A 137 -21.79 10.11 12.65
C GLY A 137 -21.52 8.63 12.39
N ASP A 138 -21.23 7.85 13.42
CA ASP A 138 -21.17 6.41 13.29
C ASP A 138 -22.55 5.79 13.48
N ASP A 139 -23.32 5.69 12.38
CA ASP A 139 -24.70 5.19 12.41
C ASP A 139 -24.76 3.66 12.56
N LEU A 140 -23.72 2.95 12.12
CA LEU A 140 -23.65 1.48 12.21
C LEU A 140 -23.08 0.99 13.53
N ALA A 141 -22.33 1.81 14.25
CA ALA A 141 -21.80 1.53 15.58
C ALA A 141 -22.02 2.77 16.50
N PRO A 142 -23.29 3.10 16.81
CA PRO A 142 -23.61 4.34 17.53
C PRO A 142 -22.97 4.45 18.92
N TRP A 143 -22.57 3.33 19.50
CA TRP A 143 -21.83 3.29 20.77
C TRP A 143 -20.43 3.88 20.67
N ASN A 144 -19.86 4.04 19.47
CA ASN A 144 -18.59 4.74 19.25
C ASN A 144 -18.77 6.26 19.36
N ASN A 145 -19.98 6.78 19.15
CA ASN A 145 -20.24 8.21 19.21
C ASN A 145 -20.14 8.73 20.64
N GLY A 146 -19.34 9.76 20.84
CA GLY A 146 -19.10 10.34 22.15
C GLY A 146 -17.84 11.17 22.20
N THR A 147 -17.57 11.72 23.39
CA THR A 147 -16.31 12.38 23.68
C THR A 147 -15.43 11.42 24.49
N TRP A 148 -14.22 11.21 24.04
CA TRP A 148 -13.30 10.23 24.57
C TRP A 148 -11.99 10.92 24.98
N CYS A 149 -11.36 10.43 26.04
CA CYS A 149 -10.00 10.78 26.43
C CYS A 149 -9.13 9.54 26.25
N LEU A 150 -8.15 9.63 25.35
CA LEU A 150 -7.11 8.63 25.14
C LEU A 150 -5.88 9.05 25.92
N GLN A 151 -5.42 8.20 26.82
CA GLN A 151 -4.14 8.31 27.52
C GLN A 151 -3.21 7.22 26.97
N THR A 152 -2.08 7.61 26.41
CA THR A 152 -1.13 6.69 25.77
C THR A 152 0.05 6.41 26.65
N SER A 153 0.57 5.17 26.59
CA SER A 153 1.83 4.76 27.20
C SER A 153 2.82 4.36 26.11
N ALA A 154 4.06 4.86 26.21
CA ALA A 154 5.14 4.48 25.30
C ALA A 154 5.83 3.17 25.72
N ASP A 155 5.76 2.84 27.01
CA ASP A 155 6.49 1.71 27.58
C ASP A 155 5.74 0.38 27.41
N ASP A 156 4.40 0.43 27.46
CA ASP A 156 3.56 -0.74 27.25
C ASP A 156 2.25 -0.36 26.53
N ALA A 157 1.97 -1.02 25.39
CA ALA A 157 0.72 -0.82 24.67
C ALA A 157 -0.52 -1.22 25.51
N MET A 158 -0.36 -2.13 26.48
CA MET A 158 -1.43 -2.57 27.39
C MET A 158 -1.79 -1.52 28.45
N ASP A 159 -0.93 -0.54 28.71
CA ASP A 159 -1.19 0.54 29.66
C ASP A 159 -1.92 1.74 29.04
N SER A 160 -2.14 1.73 27.75
CA SER A 160 -2.93 2.78 27.10
C SER A 160 -4.42 2.60 27.41
N GLN A 161 -5.10 3.69 27.75
CA GLN A 161 -6.49 3.68 28.19
C GLN A 161 -7.34 4.68 27.38
N VAL A 162 -8.60 4.31 27.16
CA VAL A 162 -9.61 5.19 26.59
C VAL A 162 -10.82 5.25 27.51
N THR A 163 -11.15 6.43 27.97
CA THR A 163 -12.29 6.67 28.87
C THR A 163 -13.29 7.62 28.24
N SER A 164 -14.58 7.42 28.52
CA SER A 164 -15.60 8.39 28.11
C SER A 164 -15.49 9.67 28.94
N VAL A 165 -15.52 10.80 28.25
CA VAL A 165 -15.60 12.11 28.91
C VAL A 165 -17.08 12.48 28.98
N THR A 166 -17.69 12.26 30.14
CA THR A 166 -19.04 12.74 30.41
C THR A 166 -18.92 14.24 30.70
N LYS A 167 -19.57 15.04 29.86
CA LYS A 167 -19.69 16.49 30.14
C LYS A 167 -20.54 16.65 31.39
N PRO A 168 -20.11 17.43 32.40
CA PRO A 168 -20.94 17.74 33.56
C PRO A 168 -22.19 18.55 33.17
#